data_6b513f1869fdfe8e12fd34c7d7e2810b
#
_entry.id   6b513f1869fdfe8e12fd34c7d7e2810b
#
_cell.length_a   1.000
_cell.length_b   1.000
_cell.length_c   1.000
_cell.angle_alpha   90.00
_cell.angle_beta   90.00
_cell.angle_gamma   90.00
#
_symmetry.space_group_name_H-M   'P 1'
#
loop_
_entity.id
_entity.type
_entity.pdbx_description
1 polymer ?
#
loop_
_entity_poly.entity_id
_entity_poly.type
_entity_poly.pdbx_seq_one_letter_code
_entity_poly.pdbx_strand_id
1 'polypeptide(L)'
;MFNTKHDVSMVTAILPNPAVHRVVKNLVQEKNTNVFSSAARGTLLHESWWKSWLPSISPSKTMLRMVVPTSDVDNIVSGIIVDARLHKQALGAVFSTPCKRTHIGSEFNSLADMQSHPGSDSHGLSETLSAIYCSVGHQLSERVAKAAIHAGAHGPVVYYAEGRGLRDRLGWLRITKDSEQEVLMVIADNNDCEQIFDAMAKAGGFHLPGRGLMYRLPIDKGMFNLSSRVSNHHYPANTQQIINAIDHLAGHAHWRDQSIFDVGKDGRGVGLESLRDQTRKLGKQMCFSAIVNRDQSQDFTDLMLNAGAPGVNVNYARFIDDHADDYQLAHASIVKEYAAMRCVLSYEQAEAVADAIEKGAEAQGIRDLCVLVHDVPRVAKYIPGAVDYRAA
;
A
#
# COMPACT_ATOMS: atom_id res chain seq x y z
N MET A 1 9.16 -23.22 -4.59
CA MET A 1 9.99 -22.37 -3.72
C MET A 1 10.37 -21.15 -4.53
N PHE A 2 9.89 -19.94 -4.17
CA PHE A 2 10.19 -18.73 -4.93
C PHE A 2 11.71 -18.54 -5.01
N ASN A 3 12.24 -18.60 -6.22
CA ASN A 3 13.66 -18.41 -6.46
C ASN A 3 13.90 -16.89 -6.58
N THR A 4 14.47 -16.27 -5.56
CA THR A 4 14.88 -14.86 -5.59
C THR A 4 16.06 -14.71 -6.53
N LYS A 5 15.82 -14.26 -7.76
CA LYS A 5 16.89 -13.97 -8.72
C LYS A 5 17.71 -12.72 -8.29
N HIS A 6 17.08 -11.82 -7.56
CA HIS A 6 17.69 -10.57 -7.09
C HIS A 6 17.21 -10.25 -5.67
N ASP A 7 18.09 -9.70 -4.86
CA ASP A 7 17.76 -9.18 -3.54
C ASP A 7 17.37 -7.70 -3.70
N VAL A 8 16.05 -7.46 -3.79
CA VAL A 8 15.51 -6.12 -4.05
C VAL A 8 14.39 -5.76 -3.08
N SER A 9 14.18 -4.47 -2.93
CA SER A 9 13.09 -3.89 -2.16
C SER A 9 12.34 -2.86 -3.00
N MET A 10 11.04 -2.73 -2.75
CA MET A 10 10.27 -1.63 -3.30
C MET A 10 10.31 -0.46 -2.33
N VAL A 11 10.91 0.65 -2.74
CA VAL A 11 10.85 1.91 -2.00
C VAL A 11 9.63 2.71 -2.49
N THR A 12 8.85 3.21 -1.54
CA THR A 12 7.70 4.07 -1.80
C THR A 12 7.89 5.39 -1.06
N ALA A 13 7.79 6.52 -1.77
CA ALA A 13 7.79 7.85 -1.19
C ALA A 13 6.48 8.56 -1.49
N ILE A 14 5.91 9.23 -0.50
CA ILE A 14 4.67 10.02 -0.59
C ILE A 14 5.03 11.46 -0.28
N LEU A 15 5.04 12.30 -1.29
CA LEU A 15 5.60 13.63 -1.22
C LEU A 15 4.59 14.71 -1.61
N PRO A 16 4.68 15.91 -1.04
CA PRO A 16 3.98 17.06 -1.59
C PRO A 16 4.58 17.43 -2.96
N ASN A 17 3.74 17.83 -3.90
CA ASN A 17 4.16 18.11 -5.28
C ASN A 17 5.41 19.02 -5.41
N PRO A 18 5.59 20.07 -4.59
CA PRO A 18 6.80 20.91 -4.69
C PRO A 18 8.13 20.19 -4.38
N ALA A 19 8.09 19.08 -3.65
CA ALA A 19 9.31 18.32 -3.33
C ALA A 19 9.67 17.30 -4.42
N VAL A 20 8.70 16.91 -5.26
CA VAL A 20 8.83 15.79 -6.21
C VAL A 20 9.95 16.03 -7.21
N HIS A 21 9.97 17.20 -7.86
CA HIS A 21 10.93 17.48 -8.92
C HIS A 21 12.38 17.30 -8.45
N ARG A 22 12.73 17.85 -7.28
CA ARG A 22 14.09 17.75 -6.74
C ARG A 22 14.47 16.31 -6.41
N VAL A 23 13.54 15.56 -5.77
CA VAL A 23 13.77 14.16 -5.42
C VAL A 23 13.92 13.29 -6.66
N VAL A 24 13.05 13.47 -7.65
CA VAL A 24 13.11 12.69 -8.90
C VAL A 24 14.39 13.00 -9.66
N LYS A 25 14.79 14.28 -9.77
CA LYS A 25 16.04 14.67 -10.44
C LYS A 25 17.26 13.97 -9.81
N ASN A 26 17.37 13.96 -8.49
CA ASN A 26 18.46 13.28 -7.79
C ASN A 26 18.41 11.76 -8.03
N LEU A 27 17.25 11.13 -7.87
CA LEU A 27 17.10 9.69 -8.05
C LEU A 27 17.46 9.23 -9.47
N VAL A 28 17.00 9.97 -10.47
CA VAL A 28 17.15 9.59 -11.87
C VAL A 28 18.52 9.96 -12.40
N GLN A 29 18.96 11.22 -12.22
CA GLN A 29 20.20 11.72 -12.83
C GLN A 29 21.47 11.35 -12.02
N GLU A 30 21.38 11.32 -10.69
CA GLU A 30 22.56 11.05 -9.87
C GLU A 30 22.67 9.58 -9.44
N LYS A 31 21.52 8.91 -9.26
CA LYS A 31 21.48 7.52 -8.76
C LYS A 31 21.03 6.49 -9.79
N ASN A 32 20.78 6.91 -11.03
CA ASN A 32 20.35 6.05 -12.14
C ASN A 32 19.17 5.11 -11.75
N THR A 33 18.17 5.66 -11.03
CA THR A 33 17.05 4.90 -10.49
C THR A 33 15.79 5.17 -11.29
N ASN A 34 15.15 4.14 -11.79
CA ASN A 34 13.86 4.25 -12.46
C ASN A 34 12.74 4.53 -11.47
N VAL A 35 11.91 5.54 -11.75
CA VAL A 35 10.87 6.02 -10.86
C VAL A 35 9.49 5.92 -11.49
N PHE A 36 8.55 5.27 -10.81
CA PHE A 36 7.13 5.26 -11.16
C PHE A 36 6.40 6.31 -10.33
N SER A 37 5.80 7.28 -10.99
CA SER A 37 5.09 8.40 -10.36
C SER A 37 3.59 8.28 -10.56
N SER A 38 2.81 8.37 -9.51
CA SER A 38 1.35 8.38 -9.54
C SER A 38 0.76 9.44 -8.61
N ALA A 39 -0.42 9.97 -8.99
CA ALA A 39 -1.13 10.93 -8.17
C ALA A 39 -1.72 10.27 -6.92
N ALA A 40 -1.66 10.99 -5.81
CA ALA A 40 -2.28 10.61 -4.54
C ALA A 40 -2.85 11.85 -3.84
N ARG A 41 -3.67 11.64 -2.82
CA ARG A 41 -4.20 12.70 -1.98
C ARG A 41 -4.08 12.32 -0.51
N GLY A 42 -3.78 13.28 0.34
CA GLY A 42 -3.90 13.12 1.78
C GLY A 42 -5.38 13.18 2.20
N THR A 43 -5.69 12.72 3.39
CA THR A 43 -7.01 12.88 4.01
C THR A 43 -6.96 13.99 5.04
N LEU A 44 -7.92 14.90 5.00
CA LEU A 44 -8.17 15.91 6.04
C LEU A 44 -9.49 15.57 6.72
N LEU A 45 -9.46 15.39 8.04
CA LEU A 45 -10.69 15.33 8.82
C LEU A 45 -11.00 16.72 9.37
N HIS A 46 -12.21 17.19 9.11
CA HIS A 46 -12.77 18.34 9.82
C HIS A 46 -13.52 17.84 11.06
N GLU A 47 -12.99 18.08 12.23
CA GLU A 47 -13.62 17.69 13.50
C GLU A 47 -14.89 18.52 13.83
N SER A 48 -15.09 19.67 13.20
CA SER A 48 -16.21 20.57 13.48
C SER A 48 -17.36 20.32 12.51
N TRP A 49 -18.55 19.98 13.01
CA TRP A 49 -19.77 19.76 12.25
C TRP A 49 -20.15 20.90 11.29
N TRP A 50 -19.87 22.15 11.65
CA TRP A 50 -20.14 23.31 10.81
C TRP A 50 -19.10 23.53 9.70
N LYS A 51 -17.91 22.89 9.79
CA LYS A 51 -16.88 22.89 8.73
C LYS A 51 -17.11 21.76 7.72
N SER A 52 -18.02 20.83 7.98
CA SER A 52 -18.37 19.76 7.02
C SER A 52 -19.01 20.30 5.73
N TRP A 53 -19.43 21.56 5.71
CA TRP A 53 -19.94 22.27 4.54
C TRP A 53 -18.85 22.83 3.64
N LEU A 54 -17.61 22.96 4.13
CA LEU A 54 -16.48 23.36 3.30
C LEU A 54 -15.95 22.14 2.58
N PRO A 55 -15.71 22.23 1.24
CA PRO A 55 -15.08 21.15 0.52
C PRO A 55 -13.75 20.83 1.18
N SER A 56 -13.57 19.58 1.57
CA SER A 56 -12.32 19.07 2.12
C SER A 56 -11.26 19.13 1.02
N ILE A 57 -10.43 20.16 1.02
CA ILE A 57 -9.29 20.23 0.09
C ILE A 57 -8.26 19.24 0.61
N SER A 58 -8.33 18.02 0.11
CA SER A 58 -7.30 17.02 0.35
C SER A 58 -5.99 17.49 -0.26
N PRO A 59 -4.89 17.58 0.50
CA PRO A 59 -3.63 18.04 -0.06
C PRO A 59 -3.16 17.07 -1.13
N SER A 60 -2.92 17.61 -2.33
CA SER A 60 -2.37 16.84 -3.44
C SER A 60 -0.98 16.32 -3.07
N LYS A 61 -0.77 15.05 -3.30
CA LYS A 61 0.48 14.32 -3.06
C LYS A 61 0.86 13.57 -4.32
N THR A 62 2.13 13.32 -4.47
CA THR A 62 2.65 12.39 -5.47
C THR A 62 3.25 11.19 -4.76
N MET A 63 2.90 10.01 -5.23
CA MET A 63 3.48 8.77 -4.78
C MET A 63 4.51 8.32 -5.80
N LEU A 64 5.75 8.21 -5.35
CA LEU A 64 6.87 7.68 -6.11
C LEU A 64 7.13 6.25 -5.67
N ARG A 65 7.33 5.35 -6.62
CA ARG A 65 7.71 3.95 -6.36
C ARG A 65 8.93 3.63 -7.21
N MET A 66 9.84 2.89 -6.63
CA MET A 66 11.06 2.42 -7.29
C MET A 66 11.45 1.06 -6.75
N VAL A 67 12.04 0.25 -7.62
CA VAL A 67 12.62 -1.05 -7.25
C VAL A 67 14.12 -0.86 -7.18
N VAL A 68 14.70 -1.18 -6.04
CA VAL A 68 16.13 -0.95 -5.77
C VAL A 68 16.76 -2.19 -5.15
N PRO A 69 18.08 -2.41 -5.32
CA PRO A 69 18.79 -3.43 -4.56
C PRO A 69 18.59 -3.22 -3.05
N THR A 70 18.42 -4.29 -2.30
CA THR A 70 18.22 -4.19 -0.85
C THR A 70 19.41 -3.52 -0.16
N SER A 71 20.63 -3.70 -0.69
CA SER A 71 21.85 -3.03 -0.23
C SER A 71 21.78 -1.50 -0.31
N ASP A 72 21.00 -0.94 -1.24
CA ASP A 72 20.97 0.49 -1.53
C ASP A 72 19.79 1.21 -0.89
N VAL A 73 18.90 0.48 -0.22
CA VAL A 73 17.72 1.02 0.45
C VAL A 73 18.06 2.19 1.36
N ASP A 74 19.06 2.05 2.22
CA ASP A 74 19.46 3.08 3.19
C ASP A 74 19.90 4.37 2.49
N ASN A 75 20.70 4.23 1.44
CA ASN A 75 21.18 5.36 0.66
C ASN A 75 20.05 6.08 -0.09
N ILE A 76 19.13 5.31 -0.71
CA ILE A 76 17.99 5.87 -1.44
C ILE A 76 17.02 6.55 -0.48
N VAL A 77 16.65 5.87 0.62
CA VAL A 77 15.70 6.40 1.60
C VAL A 77 16.24 7.66 2.28
N SER A 78 17.52 7.64 2.71
CA SER A 78 18.20 8.80 3.31
C SER A 78 18.28 9.99 2.33
N GLY A 79 18.61 9.74 1.07
CA GLY A 79 18.60 10.76 0.03
C GLY A 79 17.23 11.42 -0.14
N ILE A 80 16.17 10.62 -0.21
CA ILE A 80 14.78 11.13 -0.31
C ILE A 80 14.41 11.96 0.92
N ILE A 81 14.80 11.54 2.13
CA ILE A 81 14.55 12.28 3.37
C ILE A 81 15.19 13.66 3.33
N VAL A 82 16.44 13.76 2.89
CA VAL A 82 17.18 15.01 2.78
C VAL A 82 16.56 15.91 1.71
N ASP A 83 16.36 15.40 0.51
CA ASP A 83 15.86 16.16 -0.64
C ASP A 83 14.44 16.66 -0.44
N ALA A 84 13.57 15.82 0.12
CA ALA A 84 12.20 16.18 0.43
C ALA A 84 12.08 16.92 1.78
N ARG A 85 13.16 17.02 2.58
CA ARG A 85 13.16 17.62 3.91
C ARG A 85 12.14 16.98 4.85
N LEU A 86 12.02 15.64 4.80
CA LEU A 86 11.00 14.90 5.57
C LEU A 86 11.17 15.00 7.08
N HIS A 87 12.32 15.45 7.57
CA HIS A 87 12.54 15.78 8.99
C HIS A 87 11.68 16.95 9.48
N LYS A 88 11.10 17.77 8.57
CA LYS A 88 10.15 18.82 8.88
C LYS A 88 8.73 18.28 8.90
N GLN A 89 7.88 18.86 9.75
CA GLN A 89 6.49 18.40 9.93
C GLN A 89 5.66 18.42 8.63
N ALA A 90 4.78 17.46 8.50
CA ALA A 90 3.73 17.34 7.48
C ALA A 90 4.19 17.18 6.02
N LEU A 91 5.43 16.77 5.77
CA LEU A 91 5.97 16.75 4.41
C LEU A 91 5.85 15.42 3.67
N GLY A 92 5.57 14.31 4.36
CA GLY A 92 5.35 13.06 3.64
C GLY A 92 5.86 11.84 4.37
N ALA A 93 6.12 10.79 3.61
CA ALA A 93 6.66 9.53 4.09
C ALA A 93 7.56 8.90 3.04
N VAL A 94 8.52 8.12 3.48
CA VAL A 94 9.31 7.22 2.63
C VAL A 94 9.54 5.92 3.38
N PHE A 95 9.39 4.80 2.70
CA PHE A 95 9.58 3.49 3.29
C PHE A 95 9.93 2.43 2.25
N SER A 96 10.58 1.36 2.70
CA SER A 96 10.88 0.18 1.90
C SER A 96 10.04 -1.02 2.32
N THR A 97 9.62 -1.82 1.34
CA THR A 97 8.95 -3.11 1.54
C THR A 97 9.80 -4.21 0.90
N PRO A 98 10.19 -5.24 1.67
CA PRO A 98 11.03 -6.32 1.15
C PRO A 98 10.27 -7.16 0.14
N CYS A 99 10.95 -7.60 -0.92
CA CYS A 99 10.41 -8.46 -1.96
C CYS A 99 11.03 -9.87 -1.89
N LYS A 100 10.20 -10.90 -1.98
CA LYS A 100 10.67 -12.30 -1.91
C LYS A 100 11.02 -12.91 -3.27
N ARG A 101 10.31 -12.50 -4.32
CA ARG A 101 10.58 -12.93 -5.68
C ARG A 101 10.53 -11.73 -6.59
N THR A 102 11.45 -11.71 -7.53
CA THR A 102 11.50 -10.66 -8.52
C THR A 102 11.82 -11.22 -9.88
N HIS A 103 11.03 -10.81 -10.86
CA HIS A 103 11.41 -10.84 -12.26
C HIS A 103 11.51 -9.39 -12.70
N ILE A 104 12.67 -8.99 -13.20
CA ILE A 104 12.91 -7.63 -13.69
C ILE A 104 13.36 -7.77 -15.13
N GLY A 105 12.53 -7.27 -16.04
CA GLY A 105 12.84 -7.26 -17.45
C GLY A 105 14.01 -6.31 -17.77
N SER A 106 14.68 -6.56 -18.88
CA SER A 106 15.91 -5.85 -19.28
C SER A 106 15.72 -4.36 -19.57
N GLU A 107 14.49 -3.88 -19.74
CA GLU A 107 14.20 -2.46 -19.94
C GLU A 107 14.09 -1.66 -18.64
N PHE A 108 13.91 -2.34 -17.51
CA PHE A 108 14.06 -1.69 -16.21
C PHE A 108 15.55 -1.72 -15.84
N ASN A 109 16.25 -0.68 -16.29
CA ASN A 109 17.69 -0.60 -16.19
C ASN A 109 18.25 -1.04 -14.85
N SER A 110 19.09 -1.92 -14.99
CA SER A 110 20.34 -2.20 -14.34
C SER A 110 20.35 -1.92 -12.83
N LEU A 111 19.59 -2.75 -12.11
CA LEU A 111 19.93 -3.01 -10.70
C LEU A 111 21.44 -3.35 -10.57
N ALA A 112 22.08 -3.79 -11.67
CA ALA A 112 23.50 -4.10 -11.74
C ALA A 112 24.40 -2.85 -11.86
N ASP A 113 23.88 -1.74 -12.39
CA ASP A 113 24.66 -0.52 -12.62
C ASP A 113 24.50 0.52 -11.49
N MET A 114 23.66 0.26 -10.49
CA MET A 114 23.58 1.09 -9.29
C MET A 114 24.87 0.92 -8.51
N GLN A 115 25.72 1.94 -8.52
CA GLN A 115 26.92 1.96 -7.72
C GLN A 115 26.54 2.04 -6.25
N SER A 116 26.86 1.00 -5.48
CA SER A 116 26.71 1.01 -4.03
C SER A 116 27.56 2.13 -3.44
N HIS A 117 26.90 3.18 -2.99
CA HIS A 117 27.57 4.25 -2.24
C HIS A 117 27.62 3.84 -0.76
N PRO A 118 28.72 4.09 -0.06
CA PRO A 118 28.81 3.80 1.37
C PRO A 118 27.70 4.58 2.09
N GLY A 119 26.92 3.84 2.88
CA GLY A 119 25.72 4.33 3.53
C GLY A 119 25.99 5.60 4.37
N SER A 120 25.18 6.60 4.15
CA SER A 120 25.05 7.72 5.08
C SER A 120 24.36 7.23 6.36
N ASP A 121 24.77 7.78 7.51
CA ASP A 121 24.19 7.44 8.80
C ASP A 121 22.64 7.37 8.76
N SER A 122 22.12 6.20 9.11
CA SER A 122 20.68 5.88 9.09
C SER A 122 19.89 6.52 10.25
N HIS A 123 20.27 7.74 10.66
CA HIS A 123 19.64 8.42 11.78
C HIS A 123 18.16 8.75 11.50
N GLY A 124 17.27 8.13 12.27
CA GLY A 124 15.84 8.41 12.29
C GLY A 124 14.96 7.49 11.45
N LEU A 125 15.51 6.40 10.88
CA LEU A 125 14.70 5.36 10.24
C LEU A 125 14.09 4.44 11.29
N SER A 126 12.81 4.13 11.12
CA SER A 126 12.11 3.15 11.95
C SER A 126 12.02 1.81 11.22
N GLU A 127 12.29 0.74 11.96
CA GLU A 127 12.17 -0.66 11.51
C GLU A 127 10.90 -1.33 12.08
N THR A 128 10.09 -0.58 12.81
CA THR A 128 8.88 -1.08 13.50
C THR A 128 7.59 -0.68 12.81
N LEU A 129 7.62 -0.48 11.49
CA LEU A 129 6.48 0.03 10.74
C LEU A 129 5.78 -1.05 9.92
N SER A 130 4.52 -0.78 9.62
CA SER A 130 3.73 -1.53 8.65
C SER A 130 2.91 -0.59 7.77
N ALA A 131 2.65 -1.02 6.54
CA ALA A 131 1.73 -0.36 5.63
C ALA A 131 0.44 -1.18 5.50
N ILE A 132 -0.71 -0.58 5.78
CA ILE A 132 -2.02 -1.16 5.56
C ILE A 132 -2.55 -0.60 4.24
N TYR A 133 -2.87 -1.49 3.32
CA TYR A 133 -3.51 -1.17 2.04
C TYR A 133 -4.96 -1.63 2.08
N CYS A 134 -5.87 -0.74 1.70
CA CYS A 134 -7.30 -0.97 1.73
C CYS A 134 -7.93 -0.53 0.41
N SER A 135 -8.32 -1.48 -0.44
CA SER A 135 -9.00 -1.23 -1.71
C SER A 135 -10.51 -1.35 -1.53
N VAL A 136 -11.22 -0.26 -1.76
CA VAL A 136 -12.67 -0.13 -1.56
C VAL A 136 -13.29 0.73 -2.64
N GLY A 137 -14.60 0.60 -2.83
CA GLY A 137 -15.36 1.55 -3.66
C GLY A 137 -15.34 2.94 -3.03
N HIS A 138 -15.46 3.96 -3.87
CA HIS A 138 -15.36 5.39 -3.50
C HIS A 138 -16.21 5.77 -2.27
N GLN A 139 -17.42 5.24 -2.14
CA GLN A 139 -18.32 5.57 -1.02
C GLN A 139 -17.84 5.06 0.36
N LEU A 140 -16.94 4.06 0.38
CA LEU A 140 -16.45 3.46 1.62
C LEU A 140 -15.14 4.07 2.09
N SER A 141 -14.38 4.69 1.20
CA SER A 141 -13.03 5.17 1.49
C SER A 141 -13.01 6.19 2.62
N GLU A 142 -13.92 7.16 2.61
CA GLU A 142 -14.00 8.17 3.67
C GLU A 142 -14.33 7.56 5.04
N ARG A 143 -15.27 6.61 5.07
CA ARG A 143 -15.65 5.92 6.32
C ARG A 143 -14.50 5.12 6.90
N VAL A 144 -13.76 4.41 6.05
CA VAL A 144 -12.59 3.62 6.46
C VAL A 144 -11.44 4.55 6.88
N ALA A 145 -11.21 5.67 6.18
CA ALA A 145 -10.22 6.66 6.54
C ALA A 145 -10.51 7.30 7.91
N LYS A 146 -11.77 7.67 8.17
CA LYS A 146 -12.20 8.17 9.49
C LYS A 146 -11.95 7.13 10.59
N ALA A 147 -12.28 5.88 10.36
CA ALA A 147 -12.03 4.80 11.33
C ALA A 147 -10.54 4.61 11.61
N ALA A 148 -9.69 4.69 10.57
CA ALA A 148 -8.25 4.63 10.75
C ALA A 148 -7.73 5.76 11.65
N ILE A 149 -8.15 7.00 11.37
CA ILE A 149 -7.70 8.18 12.15
C ILE A 149 -8.20 8.11 13.59
N HIS A 150 -9.45 7.73 13.83
CA HIS A 150 -9.98 7.53 15.18
C HIS A 150 -9.25 6.42 15.95
N ALA A 151 -8.69 5.45 15.24
CA ALA A 151 -7.85 4.40 15.83
C ALA A 151 -6.37 4.82 16.02
N GLY A 152 -6.01 6.07 15.71
CA GLY A 152 -4.66 6.61 15.93
C GLY A 152 -3.78 6.66 14.66
N ALA A 153 -4.32 6.36 13.47
CA ALA A 153 -3.55 6.46 12.25
C ALA A 153 -3.23 7.91 11.88
N HIS A 154 -2.01 8.14 11.43
CA HIS A 154 -1.55 9.44 10.95
C HIS A 154 -1.78 9.54 9.43
N GLY A 155 -2.73 10.39 9.02
CA GLY A 155 -2.90 10.85 7.65
C GLY A 155 -2.98 9.76 6.58
N PRO A 156 -4.08 8.98 6.49
CA PRO A 156 -4.29 8.06 5.37
C PRO A 156 -4.08 8.75 4.03
N VAL A 157 -3.42 8.07 3.12
CA VAL A 157 -3.20 8.52 1.74
C VAL A 157 -4.08 7.71 0.82
N VAL A 158 -4.74 8.38 -0.11
CA VAL A 158 -5.66 7.74 -1.07
C VAL A 158 -5.16 7.93 -2.48
N TYR A 159 -5.19 6.88 -3.27
CA TYR A 159 -4.95 6.92 -4.72
C TYR A 159 -5.97 6.06 -5.46
N TYR A 160 -6.14 6.34 -6.76
CA TYR A 160 -7.12 5.65 -7.58
C TYR A 160 -6.55 4.37 -8.18
N ALA A 161 -7.41 3.35 -8.29
CA ALA A 161 -7.15 2.11 -8.98
C ALA A 161 -8.40 1.62 -9.70
N GLU A 162 -8.23 0.82 -10.74
CA GLU A 162 -9.30 0.06 -11.37
C GLU A 162 -9.36 -1.34 -10.76
N GLY A 163 -10.52 -1.73 -10.24
CA GLY A 163 -10.78 -3.09 -9.78
C GLY A 163 -11.22 -3.97 -10.95
N ARG A 164 -10.43 -4.95 -11.35
CA ARG A 164 -10.76 -5.92 -12.40
C ARG A 164 -10.94 -7.31 -11.78
N GLY A 165 -12.07 -7.97 -12.05
CA GLY A 165 -12.41 -9.25 -11.44
C GLY A 165 -13.07 -10.22 -12.40
N LEU A 166 -13.23 -11.49 -11.98
CA LEU A 166 -13.90 -12.53 -12.78
C LEU A 166 -15.31 -12.16 -13.22
N ARG A 167 -16.02 -11.30 -12.48
CA ARG A 167 -17.36 -10.82 -12.83
C ARG A 167 -17.37 -9.93 -14.06
N ASP A 168 -16.25 -9.25 -14.34
CA ASP A 168 -16.16 -8.36 -15.50
C ASP A 168 -16.15 -9.14 -16.82
N ARG A 169 -15.89 -10.44 -16.76
CA ARG A 169 -15.96 -11.36 -17.91
C ARG A 169 -17.39 -11.83 -18.24
N LEU A 170 -18.30 -11.74 -17.30
CA LEU A 170 -19.70 -12.09 -17.51
C LEU A 170 -20.44 -10.90 -18.11
N GLY A 171 -20.18 -10.58 -19.36
CA GLY A 171 -20.52 -9.39 -20.14
C GLY A 171 -21.84 -8.63 -19.80
N TRP A 172 -22.92 -9.35 -19.45
CA TRP A 172 -24.20 -8.73 -19.09
C TRP A 172 -24.30 -8.29 -17.61
N LEU A 173 -23.41 -8.76 -16.74
CA LEU A 173 -23.27 -8.31 -15.34
C LEU A 173 -22.33 -7.10 -15.19
N ARG A 174 -21.68 -6.67 -16.27
CA ARG A 174 -20.77 -5.52 -16.31
C ARG A 174 -21.45 -4.18 -15.99
N ILE A 175 -22.78 -4.13 -16.14
CA ILE A 175 -23.59 -2.89 -16.05
C ILE A 175 -23.78 -2.41 -14.60
N THR A 176 -23.45 -3.20 -13.58
CA THR A 176 -23.89 -2.94 -12.20
C THR A 176 -22.80 -2.58 -11.22
N LYS A 177 -21.50 -2.60 -11.58
CA LYS A 177 -20.43 -2.26 -10.65
C LYS A 177 -19.43 -1.31 -11.29
N ASP A 178 -19.25 -0.17 -10.62
CA ASP A 178 -18.19 0.77 -10.91
C ASP A 178 -16.83 0.07 -10.72
N SER A 179 -16.00 0.10 -11.76
CA SER A 179 -14.64 -0.45 -11.71
C SER A 179 -13.69 0.45 -10.93
N GLU A 180 -14.10 1.71 -10.70
CA GLU A 180 -13.30 2.66 -9.96
C GLU A 180 -13.24 2.29 -8.48
N GLN A 181 -12.02 2.16 -8.00
CA GLN A 181 -11.72 1.90 -6.60
C GLN A 181 -10.77 2.95 -6.06
N GLU A 182 -10.87 3.19 -4.77
CA GLU A 182 -9.90 3.96 -4.02
C GLU A 182 -9.07 3.01 -3.17
N VAL A 183 -7.76 3.19 -3.24
CA VAL A 183 -6.84 2.49 -2.36
C VAL A 183 -6.37 3.45 -1.28
N LEU A 184 -6.78 3.17 -0.06
CA LEU A 184 -6.27 3.85 1.12
C LEU A 184 -4.98 3.15 1.55
N MET A 185 -3.96 3.94 1.84
CA MET A 185 -2.72 3.48 2.43
C MET A 185 -2.51 4.17 3.77
N VAL A 186 -2.27 3.39 4.80
CA VAL A 186 -1.98 3.85 6.15
C VAL A 186 -0.64 3.29 6.57
N ILE A 187 0.26 4.15 7.04
CA ILE A 187 1.52 3.75 7.66
C ILE A 187 1.33 3.87 9.17
N ALA A 188 1.67 2.83 9.89
CA ALA A 188 1.52 2.78 11.34
C ALA A 188 2.67 2.02 11.99
N ASP A 189 2.97 2.34 13.25
CA ASP A 189 3.84 1.52 14.07
C ASP A 189 3.20 0.14 14.27
N ASN A 190 4.03 -0.90 14.36
CA ASN A 190 3.57 -2.27 14.52
C ASN A 190 2.70 -2.46 15.77
N ASN A 191 2.94 -1.69 16.84
CA ASN A 191 2.15 -1.74 18.05
C ASN A 191 0.71 -1.25 17.85
N ASP A 192 0.52 -0.26 16.98
CA ASP A 192 -0.79 0.36 16.71
C ASP A 192 -1.50 -0.30 15.52
N CYS A 193 -0.72 -0.98 14.68
CA CYS A 193 -1.17 -1.50 13.40
C CYS A 193 -2.36 -2.45 13.54
N GLU A 194 -2.39 -3.31 14.56
CA GLU A 194 -3.47 -4.27 14.78
C GLU A 194 -4.79 -3.57 15.11
N GLN A 195 -4.75 -2.57 15.98
CA GLN A 195 -5.94 -1.79 16.36
C GLN A 195 -6.48 -0.99 15.17
N ILE A 196 -5.58 -0.34 14.42
CA ILE A 196 -5.95 0.42 13.22
C ILE A 196 -6.56 -0.53 12.18
N PHE A 197 -5.93 -1.69 11.96
CA PHE A 197 -6.43 -2.70 11.02
C PHE A 197 -7.84 -3.17 11.40
N ASP A 198 -8.09 -3.50 12.68
CA ASP A 198 -9.39 -3.94 13.17
C ASP A 198 -10.47 -2.85 12.99
N ALA A 199 -10.15 -1.61 13.32
CA ALA A 199 -11.07 -0.47 13.15
C ALA A 199 -11.44 -0.26 11.68
N MET A 200 -10.45 -0.29 10.78
CA MET A 200 -10.67 -0.20 9.34
C MET A 200 -11.48 -1.38 8.81
N ALA A 201 -11.18 -2.60 9.25
CA ALA A 201 -11.87 -3.82 8.82
C ALA A 201 -13.34 -3.79 9.21
N LYS A 202 -13.65 -3.36 10.43
CA LYS A 202 -15.04 -3.18 10.92
C LYS A 202 -15.77 -2.12 10.11
N ALA A 203 -15.14 -0.96 9.87
CA ALA A 203 -15.75 0.12 9.11
C ALA A 203 -15.98 -0.26 7.63
N GLY A 204 -15.06 -1.00 7.02
CA GLY A 204 -15.16 -1.47 5.63
C GLY A 204 -16.16 -2.59 5.43
N GLY A 205 -16.38 -3.43 6.44
CA GLY A 205 -17.26 -4.59 6.35
C GLY A 205 -16.75 -5.65 5.37
N PHE A 206 -15.44 -5.94 5.37
CA PHE A 206 -14.78 -6.81 4.36
C PHE A 206 -15.24 -8.27 4.39
N HIS A 207 -15.96 -8.70 5.42
CA HIS A 207 -16.62 -10.00 5.46
C HIS A 207 -17.80 -10.10 4.49
N LEU A 208 -18.30 -8.98 3.97
CA LEU A 208 -19.39 -8.94 3.02
C LEU A 208 -18.88 -8.99 1.57
N PRO A 209 -19.60 -9.64 0.64
CA PRO A 209 -19.20 -9.68 -0.77
C PRO A 209 -19.18 -8.28 -1.38
N GLY A 210 -18.17 -8.02 -2.21
CA GLY A 210 -18.07 -6.77 -2.96
C GLY A 210 -17.60 -5.56 -2.16
N ARG A 211 -17.20 -5.72 -0.90
CA ARG A 211 -16.70 -4.61 -0.06
C ARG A 211 -15.24 -4.24 -0.29
N GLY A 212 -14.52 -5.07 -1.03
CA GLY A 212 -13.12 -4.81 -1.33
C GLY A 212 -12.15 -5.75 -0.62
N LEU A 213 -10.94 -5.29 -0.44
CA LEU A 213 -9.83 -6.05 0.12
C LEU A 213 -8.97 -5.14 0.99
N MET A 214 -8.51 -5.64 2.12
CA MET A 214 -7.53 -4.95 2.96
C MET A 214 -6.42 -5.93 3.36
N TYR A 215 -5.17 -5.46 3.36
CA TYR A 215 -4.02 -6.27 3.72
C TYR A 215 -2.91 -5.40 4.31
N ARG A 216 -2.03 -6.04 5.09
CA ARG A 216 -0.87 -5.43 5.72
C ARG A 216 0.40 -5.93 5.03
N LEU A 217 1.34 -5.01 4.78
CA LEU A 217 2.72 -5.32 4.37
C LEU A 217 3.69 -4.87 5.45
N PRO A 218 4.73 -5.65 5.75
CA PRO A 218 5.81 -5.20 6.62
C PRO A 218 6.60 -4.10 5.91
N ILE A 219 7.03 -3.11 6.66
CA ILE A 219 8.02 -2.11 6.25
C ILE A 219 9.34 -2.51 6.90
N ASP A 220 10.38 -2.59 6.08
CA ASP A 220 11.72 -2.90 6.54
C ASP A 220 12.36 -1.67 7.18
N LYS A 221 12.38 -0.56 6.44
CA LYS A 221 12.89 0.73 6.91
C LYS A 221 12.02 1.87 6.42
N GLY A 222 11.83 2.88 7.25
CA GLY A 222 11.04 4.02 6.81
C GLY A 222 11.02 5.20 7.77
N MET A 223 10.57 6.33 7.23
CA MET A 223 10.23 7.53 7.99
C MET A 223 8.87 8.03 7.52
N PHE A 224 8.01 8.37 8.45
CA PHE A 224 6.75 9.01 8.10
C PHE A 224 6.51 10.26 8.93
N ASN A 225 6.11 11.32 8.25
CA ASN A 225 5.77 12.60 8.85
C ASN A 225 4.55 13.18 8.09
N LEU A 226 3.41 12.52 8.30
CA LEU A 226 2.15 12.83 7.62
C LEU A 226 1.22 13.73 8.44
N SER A 227 1.64 14.17 9.63
CA SER A 227 0.85 15.04 10.49
C SER A 227 0.54 16.37 9.79
N SER A 228 -0.71 16.82 9.88
CA SER A 228 -1.15 18.07 9.26
C SER A 228 -0.65 19.30 10.07
N ARG A 229 -0.11 20.31 9.35
CA ARG A 229 0.23 21.61 9.96
C ARG A 229 -0.99 22.41 10.42
N VAL A 230 -2.19 22.04 9.95
CA VAL A 230 -3.43 22.77 10.23
C VAL A 230 -4.03 22.39 11.58
N SER A 231 -3.69 21.22 12.11
CA SER A 231 -4.08 20.84 13.46
C SER A 231 -2.94 21.13 14.42
N ASN A 232 -3.06 22.19 15.19
CA ASN A 232 -2.22 22.43 16.38
C ASN A 232 -2.47 21.40 17.50
N HIS A 233 -3.07 20.28 17.19
CA HIS A 233 -3.32 19.24 18.16
C HIS A 233 -2.07 18.38 18.26
N HIS A 234 -1.42 18.45 19.39
CA HIS A 234 -0.63 17.35 19.89
C HIS A 234 -1.60 16.17 19.97
N TYR A 235 -1.41 15.17 19.09
CA TYR A 235 -2.20 13.96 19.19
C TYR A 235 -2.02 13.41 20.60
N PRO A 236 -3.10 13.19 21.37
CA PRO A 236 -2.97 12.47 22.62
C PRO A 236 -2.30 11.14 22.33
N ALA A 237 -1.53 10.64 23.28
CA ALA A 237 -0.98 9.29 23.17
C ALA A 237 -2.10 8.36 22.74
N ASN A 238 -1.86 7.55 21.70
CA ASN A 238 -2.89 6.64 21.26
C ASN A 238 -3.16 5.57 22.34
N THR A 239 -4.27 4.88 22.24
CA THR A 239 -4.67 3.88 23.25
C THR A 239 -3.58 2.85 23.46
N GLN A 240 -2.87 2.43 22.41
CA GLN A 240 -1.81 1.43 22.53
C GLN A 240 -0.57 1.98 23.24
N GLN A 241 -0.21 3.23 22.99
CA GLN A 241 0.88 3.90 23.74
C GLN A 241 0.55 4.02 25.23
N ILE A 242 -0.71 4.35 25.53
CA ILE A 242 -1.21 4.39 26.93
C ILE A 242 -1.17 2.96 27.53
N ILE A 243 -1.65 1.97 26.81
CA ILE A 243 -1.63 0.56 27.23
C ILE A 243 -0.20 0.11 27.48
N ASN A 244 0.73 0.38 26.56
CA ASN A 244 2.13 -0.02 26.72
C ASN A 244 2.80 0.72 27.90
N ALA A 245 2.47 1.99 28.13
CA ALA A 245 2.95 2.73 29.27
C ALA A 245 2.42 2.14 30.60
N ILE A 246 1.14 1.74 30.64
CA ILE A 246 0.55 1.07 31.80
C ILE A 246 1.20 -0.29 32.06
N ASP A 247 1.42 -1.10 31.01
CA ASP A 247 2.12 -2.38 31.13
C ASP A 247 3.52 -2.21 31.70
N HIS A 248 4.25 -1.22 31.19
CA HIS A 248 5.59 -0.90 31.66
C HIS A 248 5.61 -0.46 33.13
N LEU A 249 4.65 0.37 33.53
CA LEU A 249 4.50 0.85 34.90
C LEU A 249 4.02 -0.26 35.85
N ALA A 250 3.10 -1.10 35.40
CA ALA A 250 2.55 -2.20 36.19
C ALA A 250 3.49 -3.41 36.26
N GLY A 251 4.44 -3.54 35.34
CA GLY A 251 5.34 -4.70 35.22
C GLY A 251 4.66 -5.96 34.70
N HIS A 252 3.38 -5.90 34.32
CA HIS A 252 2.60 -7.02 33.78
C HIS A 252 1.42 -6.55 32.92
N ALA A 253 0.88 -7.45 32.08
CA ALA A 253 -0.24 -7.19 31.18
C ALA A 253 -1.59 -7.76 31.68
N HIS A 254 -1.66 -8.33 32.89
CA HIS A 254 -2.87 -9.01 33.40
C HIS A 254 -4.10 -8.12 33.57
N TRP A 255 -3.93 -6.80 33.70
CA TRP A 255 -5.03 -5.85 33.72
C TRP A 255 -5.83 -5.81 32.41
N ARG A 256 -5.24 -6.28 31.29
CA ARG A 256 -5.89 -6.35 29.97
C ARG A 256 -6.97 -7.43 29.91
N ASP A 257 -6.88 -8.45 30.77
CA ASP A 257 -7.84 -9.55 30.81
C ASP A 257 -9.16 -9.12 31.46
N GLN A 258 -9.14 -8.02 32.19
CA GLN A 258 -10.37 -7.36 32.66
C GLN A 258 -10.89 -6.48 31.54
N SER A 259 -11.80 -7.03 30.73
CA SER A 259 -12.30 -6.39 29.51
C SER A 259 -13.05 -5.07 29.82
N ILE A 260 -12.32 -3.97 29.80
CA ILE A 260 -12.90 -2.62 29.77
C ILE A 260 -13.64 -2.39 28.43
N PHE A 261 -13.42 -3.24 27.45
CA PHE A 261 -13.99 -3.17 26.11
C PHE A 261 -15.06 -4.23 25.80
N ASP A 262 -15.69 -4.79 26.82
CA ASP A 262 -16.95 -5.54 26.66
C ASP A 262 -18.10 -4.57 26.33
N VAL A 263 -17.87 -3.67 25.39
CA VAL A 263 -18.91 -2.81 24.82
C VAL A 263 -19.59 -3.59 23.71
N GLY A 264 -20.71 -4.19 24.05
CA GLY A 264 -21.66 -4.68 23.07
C GLY A 264 -21.95 -6.17 23.13
N LYS A 265 -22.59 -6.59 24.21
CA LYS A 265 -23.44 -7.80 24.20
C LYS A 265 -24.73 -7.63 23.35
N ASP A 266 -24.74 -6.65 22.46
CA ASP A 266 -25.80 -6.56 21.46
C ASP A 266 -25.42 -7.43 20.27
N GLY A 267 -25.95 -8.65 20.25
CA GLY A 267 -25.70 -9.77 19.34
C GLY A 267 -25.91 -9.54 17.85
N ARG A 268 -25.41 -8.42 17.27
CA ARG A 268 -25.48 -8.09 15.84
C ARG A 268 -24.14 -7.71 15.22
N GLY A 269 -23.04 -7.97 15.86
CA GLY A 269 -21.70 -7.75 15.30
C GLY A 269 -21.01 -9.08 15.04
N VAL A 270 -20.61 -9.36 13.82
CA VAL A 270 -19.55 -10.35 13.57
C VAL A 270 -18.35 -9.90 14.38
N GLY A 271 -18.01 -10.57 15.47
CA GLY A 271 -17.01 -10.13 16.41
C GLY A 271 -15.63 -10.01 15.78
N LEU A 272 -14.78 -9.13 16.31
CA LEU A 272 -13.39 -8.98 15.89
C LEU A 272 -12.62 -10.32 15.88
N GLU A 273 -12.98 -11.24 16.76
CA GLU A 273 -12.48 -12.62 16.76
C GLU A 273 -12.75 -13.37 15.46
N SER A 274 -13.93 -13.19 14.85
CA SER A 274 -14.25 -13.85 13.59
C SER A 274 -13.39 -13.33 12.42
N LEU A 275 -13.01 -12.05 12.41
CA LEU A 275 -12.11 -11.49 11.40
C LEU A 275 -10.66 -11.97 11.58
N ARG A 276 -10.20 -12.13 12.82
CA ARG A 276 -8.88 -12.71 13.12
C ARG A 276 -8.82 -14.20 12.77
N ASP A 277 -9.88 -14.94 13.09
CA ASP A 277 -10.00 -16.36 12.74
C ASP A 277 -10.09 -16.59 11.22
N GLN A 278 -10.73 -15.68 10.48
CA GLN A 278 -10.73 -15.73 9.01
C GLN A 278 -9.33 -15.62 8.43
N THR A 279 -8.50 -14.72 8.95
CA THR A 279 -7.10 -14.60 8.50
C THR A 279 -6.31 -15.89 8.75
N ARG A 280 -6.51 -16.53 9.90
CA ARG A 280 -5.86 -17.82 10.23
C ARG A 280 -6.29 -18.96 9.28
N LYS A 281 -7.57 -18.98 8.88
CA LYS A 281 -8.12 -19.98 7.94
C LYS A 281 -7.62 -19.83 6.51
N LEU A 282 -7.20 -18.64 6.11
CA LEU A 282 -6.71 -18.38 4.75
C LEU A 282 -5.29 -18.92 4.49
N GLY A 283 -4.56 -19.32 5.53
CA GLY A 283 -3.17 -19.72 5.40
C GLY A 283 -2.26 -18.57 4.98
N LYS A 284 -1.07 -18.92 4.49
CA LYS A 284 -0.07 -17.91 4.08
C LYS A 284 -0.54 -17.17 2.83
N GLN A 285 -0.65 -15.85 2.94
CA GLN A 285 -1.04 -14.96 1.86
C GLN A 285 0.16 -14.17 1.35
N MET A 286 0.12 -13.85 0.06
CA MET A 286 1.14 -13.07 -0.64
C MET A 286 0.48 -11.91 -1.39
N CYS A 287 1.12 -10.76 -1.40
CA CYS A 287 0.78 -9.67 -2.30
C CYS A 287 1.63 -9.80 -3.55
N PHE A 288 0.99 -10.11 -4.65
CA PHE A 288 1.60 -10.18 -5.97
C PHE A 288 1.43 -8.82 -6.66
N SER A 289 2.51 -8.29 -7.21
CA SER A 289 2.51 -7.06 -8.00
C SER A 289 3.22 -7.29 -9.31
N ALA A 290 2.60 -6.91 -10.43
CA ALA A 290 3.22 -6.86 -11.74
C ALA A 290 3.15 -5.43 -12.27
N ILE A 291 4.25 -4.93 -12.83
CA ILE A 291 4.34 -3.63 -13.48
C ILE A 291 4.63 -3.90 -14.95
N VAL A 292 3.77 -3.42 -15.83
CA VAL A 292 3.85 -3.59 -17.29
C VAL A 292 3.49 -2.29 -17.99
N ASN A 293 3.82 -2.17 -19.27
CA ASN A 293 3.32 -1.06 -20.08
C ASN A 293 1.78 -1.00 -20.03
N ARG A 294 1.22 0.20 -20.01
CA ARG A 294 -0.23 0.43 -19.90
C ARG A 294 -1.03 -0.33 -20.94
N ASP A 295 -0.56 -0.35 -22.19
CA ASP A 295 -1.26 -0.99 -23.31
C ASP A 295 -1.41 -2.52 -23.13
N GLN A 296 -0.50 -3.13 -22.36
CA GLN A 296 -0.50 -4.57 -22.07
C GLN A 296 -1.30 -4.93 -20.81
N SER A 297 -1.78 -3.94 -20.07
CA SER A 297 -2.41 -4.14 -18.77
C SER A 297 -3.65 -5.05 -18.82
N GLN A 298 -4.40 -5.03 -19.93
CA GLN A 298 -5.57 -5.88 -20.09
C GLN A 298 -5.17 -7.36 -20.27
N ASP A 299 -4.22 -7.62 -21.17
CA ASP A 299 -3.77 -8.99 -21.47
C ASP A 299 -3.16 -9.65 -20.23
N PHE A 300 -2.32 -8.90 -19.49
CA PHE A 300 -1.74 -9.40 -18.24
C PHE A 300 -2.77 -9.56 -17.11
N THR A 301 -3.76 -8.69 -17.04
CA THR A 301 -4.89 -8.89 -16.12
C THR A 301 -5.62 -10.19 -16.42
N ASP A 302 -5.85 -10.48 -17.70
CA ASP A 302 -6.52 -11.70 -18.13
C ASP A 302 -5.68 -12.95 -17.83
N LEU A 303 -4.36 -12.88 -18.01
CA LEU A 303 -3.45 -13.96 -17.60
C LEU A 303 -3.52 -14.21 -16.09
N MET A 304 -3.48 -13.15 -15.26
CA MET A 304 -3.59 -13.27 -13.81
C MET A 304 -4.91 -13.90 -13.36
N LEU A 305 -6.03 -13.46 -13.93
CA LEU A 305 -7.36 -13.99 -13.62
C LEU A 305 -7.52 -15.44 -14.07
N ASN A 306 -6.95 -15.83 -15.24
CA ASN A 306 -6.95 -17.19 -15.73
C ASN A 306 -6.10 -18.12 -14.87
N ALA A 307 -5.01 -17.62 -14.31
CA ALA A 307 -4.14 -18.35 -13.40
C ALA A 307 -4.68 -18.43 -11.96
N GLY A 308 -5.87 -17.89 -11.69
CA GLY A 308 -6.57 -18.04 -10.41
C GLY A 308 -6.56 -16.82 -9.52
N ALA A 309 -6.15 -15.64 -10.00
CA ALA A 309 -6.30 -14.42 -9.24
C ALA A 309 -7.79 -14.10 -9.02
N PRO A 310 -8.25 -13.82 -7.79
CA PRO A 310 -9.67 -13.54 -7.50
C PRO A 310 -10.12 -12.16 -7.99
N GLY A 311 -9.18 -11.27 -8.21
CA GLY A 311 -9.35 -9.92 -8.70
C GLY A 311 -8.03 -9.18 -8.68
N VAL A 312 -7.90 -8.17 -9.53
CA VAL A 312 -6.68 -7.39 -9.73
C VAL A 312 -7.00 -5.90 -9.58
N ASN A 313 -6.22 -5.20 -8.79
CA ASN A 313 -6.23 -3.74 -8.72
C ASN A 313 -5.18 -3.19 -9.67
N VAL A 314 -5.58 -2.34 -10.58
CA VAL A 314 -4.71 -1.72 -11.59
C VAL A 314 -4.58 -0.23 -11.29
N ASN A 315 -3.37 0.21 -11.01
CA ASN A 315 -3.04 1.64 -10.78
C ASN A 315 -2.07 2.09 -11.87
N TYR A 316 -2.40 3.20 -12.54
CA TYR A 316 -1.53 3.75 -13.57
C TYR A 316 -0.50 4.70 -12.99
N ALA A 317 0.71 4.61 -13.51
CA ALA A 317 1.84 5.42 -13.11
C ALA A 317 2.63 5.88 -14.33
N ARG A 318 3.25 7.04 -14.20
CA ARG A 318 4.22 7.56 -15.19
C ARG A 318 5.58 7.00 -14.86
N PHE A 319 6.29 6.54 -15.87
CA PHE A 319 7.65 6.06 -15.74
C PHE A 319 8.63 7.17 -16.10
N ILE A 320 9.62 7.39 -15.26
CA ILE A 320 10.65 8.39 -15.42
C ILE A 320 12.00 7.65 -15.33
N ASP A 321 12.75 7.68 -16.40
CA ASP A 321 14.07 7.05 -16.55
C ASP A 321 15.20 8.09 -16.59
N ASP A 322 16.43 7.62 -16.72
CA ASP A 322 17.67 8.42 -16.80
C ASP A 322 17.78 9.29 -18.06
N HIS A 323 16.94 9.02 -19.06
CA HIS A 323 16.88 9.83 -20.29
C HIS A 323 15.91 11.01 -20.17
N ALA A 324 15.19 11.14 -19.05
CA ALA A 324 14.27 12.23 -18.84
C ALA A 324 15.01 13.55 -18.62
N ASP A 325 14.81 14.51 -19.51
CA ASP A 325 15.34 15.86 -19.37
C ASP A 325 14.51 16.71 -18.39
N ASP A 326 15.03 17.91 -18.04
CA ASP A 326 14.34 18.84 -17.13
C ASP A 326 12.94 19.25 -17.67
N TYR A 327 12.74 19.25 -18.99
CA TYR A 327 11.44 19.53 -19.61
C TYR A 327 10.46 18.36 -19.40
N GLN A 328 10.89 17.12 -19.55
CA GLN A 328 10.08 15.93 -19.32
C GLN A 328 9.71 15.78 -17.83
N LEU A 329 10.64 16.10 -16.93
CA LEU A 329 10.37 16.12 -15.48
C LEU A 329 9.32 17.17 -15.09
N ALA A 330 9.29 18.32 -15.80
CA ALA A 330 8.34 19.41 -15.57
C ALA A 330 7.01 19.22 -16.30
N HIS A 331 7.01 18.61 -17.50
CA HIS A 331 5.85 18.50 -18.39
C HIS A 331 5.50 17.04 -18.67
N ALA A 332 4.38 16.62 -18.15
CA ALA A 332 3.91 15.23 -18.12
C ALA A 332 3.56 14.58 -19.48
N SER A 333 3.78 15.25 -20.61
CA SER A 333 3.22 14.85 -21.91
C SER A 333 4.01 13.84 -22.74
N ILE A 334 5.21 13.43 -22.29
CA ILE A 334 6.12 12.57 -23.07
C ILE A 334 6.53 11.29 -22.30
N VAL A 335 5.95 11.04 -21.14
CA VAL A 335 6.37 9.95 -20.25
C VAL A 335 5.59 8.67 -20.56
N LYS A 336 6.30 7.54 -20.70
CA LYS A 336 5.68 6.22 -20.81
C LYS A 336 4.76 5.95 -19.62
N GLU A 337 3.57 5.44 -19.87
CA GLU A 337 2.63 5.05 -18.82
C GLU A 337 2.71 3.55 -18.56
N TYR A 338 2.77 3.19 -17.29
CA TYR A 338 2.79 1.82 -16.81
C TYR A 338 1.57 1.53 -15.92
N ALA A 339 1.18 0.28 -15.92
CA ALA A 339 0.16 -0.26 -15.06
C ALA A 339 0.81 -1.10 -13.95
N ALA A 340 0.61 -0.69 -12.70
CA ALA A 340 0.95 -1.49 -11.53
C ALA A 340 -0.27 -2.30 -11.12
N MET A 341 -0.24 -3.60 -11.38
CA MET A 341 -1.31 -4.56 -11.09
C MET A 341 -1.02 -5.25 -9.77
N ARG A 342 -2.01 -5.31 -8.88
CA ARG A 342 -1.87 -5.95 -7.56
C ARG A 342 -3.01 -6.88 -7.26
N CYS A 343 -2.69 -8.01 -6.63
CA CYS A 343 -3.67 -8.92 -6.04
C CYS A 343 -3.10 -9.59 -4.78
N VAL A 344 -3.99 -10.08 -3.91
CA VAL A 344 -3.61 -10.87 -2.73
C VAL A 344 -4.12 -12.28 -2.88
N LEU A 345 -3.20 -13.23 -2.85
CA LEU A 345 -3.34 -14.63 -3.22
C LEU A 345 -2.83 -15.54 -2.12
N SER A 346 -3.24 -16.81 -2.12
CA SER A 346 -2.50 -17.84 -1.38
C SER A 346 -1.10 -18.00 -1.99
N TYR A 347 -0.18 -18.56 -1.22
CA TYR A 347 1.18 -18.82 -1.67
C TYR A 347 1.20 -19.64 -2.99
N GLU A 348 0.40 -20.69 -3.07
CA GLU A 348 0.31 -21.57 -4.25
C GLU A 348 -0.23 -20.83 -5.48
N GLN A 349 -1.28 -20.02 -5.29
CA GLN A 349 -1.82 -19.20 -6.37
C GLN A 349 -0.83 -18.15 -6.86
N ALA A 350 -0.04 -17.57 -5.95
CA ALA A 350 0.96 -16.57 -6.32
C ALA A 350 2.08 -17.16 -7.19
N GLU A 351 2.47 -18.42 -6.96
CA GLU A 351 3.39 -19.13 -7.84
C GLU A 351 2.79 -19.36 -9.23
N ALA A 352 1.56 -19.87 -9.31
CA ALA A 352 0.89 -20.13 -10.58
C ALA A 352 0.70 -18.83 -11.40
N VAL A 353 0.33 -17.75 -10.75
CA VAL A 353 0.16 -16.43 -11.40
C VAL A 353 1.51 -15.89 -11.90
N ALA A 354 2.57 -16.01 -11.10
CA ALA A 354 3.89 -15.57 -11.49
C ALA A 354 4.39 -16.32 -12.74
N ASP A 355 4.25 -17.65 -12.75
CA ASP A 355 4.66 -18.49 -13.87
C ASP A 355 3.85 -18.19 -15.14
N ALA A 356 2.54 -17.94 -15.00
CA ALA A 356 1.68 -17.58 -16.14
C ALA A 356 2.09 -16.24 -16.76
N ILE A 357 2.41 -15.25 -15.93
CA ILE A 357 2.86 -13.93 -16.38
C ILE A 357 4.22 -14.00 -17.05
N GLU A 358 5.20 -14.68 -16.44
CA GLU A 358 6.54 -14.82 -17.01
C GLU A 358 6.50 -15.52 -18.38
N LYS A 359 5.76 -16.63 -18.50
CA LYS A 359 5.56 -17.33 -19.76
C LYS A 359 4.83 -16.49 -20.81
N GLY A 360 3.82 -15.72 -20.39
CA GLY A 360 3.09 -14.80 -21.25
C GLY A 360 3.99 -13.68 -21.79
N ALA A 361 4.86 -13.13 -20.97
CA ALA A 361 5.84 -12.12 -21.36
C ALA A 361 6.88 -12.69 -22.33
N GLU A 362 7.43 -13.86 -22.06
CA GLU A 362 8.37 -14.55 -22.96
C GLU A 362 7.74 -14.82 -24.32
N ALA A 363 6.50 -15.34 -24.37
CA ALA A 363 5.80 -15.65 -25.60
C ALA A 363 5.51 -14.41 -26.48
N GLN A 364 5.33 -13.25 -25.85
CA GLN A 364 5.07 -11.97 -26.53
C GLN A 364 6.34 -11.14 -26.73
N GLY A 365 7.50 -11.59 -26.27
CA GLY A 365 8.77 -10.85 -26.36
C GLY A 365 8.80 -9.58 -25.51
N ILE A 366 8.01 -9.53 -24.43
CA ILE A 366 7.89 -8.38 -23.55
C ILE A 366 9.10 -8.32 -22.63
N ARG A 367 9.80 -7.17 -22.62
CA ARG A 367 11.02 -6.94 -21.84
C ARG A 367 10.85 -5.93 -20.71
N ASP A 368 9.72 -5.26 -20.67
CA ASP A 368 9.38 -4.22 -19.70
C ASP A 368 8.38 -4.72 -18.63
N LEU A 369 8.60 -5.95 -18.15
CA LEU A 369 7.86 -6.56 -17.06
C LEU A 369 8.67 -6.55 -15.76
N CYS A 370 8.05 -6.09 -14.67
CA CYS A 370 8.58 -6.25 -13.32
C CYS A 370 7.57 -6.99 -12.44
N VAL A 371 8.00 -8.09 -11.82
CA VAL A 371 7.16 -8.91 -10.92
C VAL A 371 7.74 -8.91 -9.53
N LEU A 372 6.93 -8.52 -8.55
CA LEU A 372 7.30 -8.40 -7.14
C LEU A 372 6.31 -9.19 -6.29
N VAL A 373 6.81 -9.93 -5.31
CA VAL A 373 5.98 -10.70 -4.37
C VAL A 373 6.38 -10.36 -2.95
N HIS A 374 5.39 -9.97 -2.14
CA HIS A 374 5.57 -9.59 -0.73
C HIS A 374 4.79 -10.53 0.18
N ASP A 375 5.31 -10.79 1.38
CA ASP A 375 4.56 -11.47 2.43
C ASP A 375 3.41 -10.60 2.92
N VAL A 376 2.25 -11.21 3.14
CA VAL A 376 1.06 -10.56 3.72
C VAL A 376 0.77 -11.22 5.08
N PRO A 377 1.22 -10.63 6.18
CA PRO A 377 0.99 -11.19 7.51
C PRO A 377 -0.47 -11.13 7.91
N ARG A 378 -1.25 -10.20 7.34
CA ARG A 378 -2.67 -10.04 7.66
C ARG A 378 -3.48 -9.58 6.46
N VAL A 379 -4.69 -10.17 6.30
CA VAL A 379 -5.63 -9.83 5.23
C VAL A 379 -7.07 -9.83 5.76
N ALA A 380 -7.89 -8.94 5.24
CA ALA A 380 -9.34 -8.96 5.42
C ALA A 380 -10.01 -8.90 4.04
N LYS A 381 -10.73 -9.95 3.69
CA LYS A 381 -11.46 -10.10 2.42
C LYS A 381 -12.66 -11.01 2.61
N TYR A 382 -13.64 -10.91 1.71
CA TYR A 382 -14.75 -11.86 1.69
C TYR A 382 -14.27 -13.28 1.36
N ILE A 383 -14.74 -14.25 2.16
CA ILE A 383 -14.50 -15.68 1.96
C ILE A 383 -15.87 -16.34 1.76
N PRO A 384 -16.16 -16.89 0.57
CA PRO A 384 -17.40 -17.60 0.34
C PRO A 384 -17.59 -18.75 1.35
N GLY A 385 -18.77 -18.84 1.98
CA GLY A 385 -19.09 -19.91 2.93
C GLY A 385 -18.50 -19.77 4.33
N ALA A 386 -17.71 -18.73 4.63
CA ALA A 386 -17.14 -18.52 5.95
C ALA A 386 -18.12 -17.94 6.98
N VAL A 387 -19.23 -17.36 6.54
CA VAL A 387 -20.32 -16.82 7.39
C VAL A 387 -21.64 -17.41 6.92
N ASP A 388 -22.34 -18.09 7.81
CA ASP A 388 -23.69 -18.56 7.57
C ASP A 388 -24.66 -17.39 7.79
N TYR A 389 -25.07 -16.72 6.70
CA TYR A 389 -26.00 -15.59 6.71
C TYR A 389 -27.45 -15.97 7.09
N ARG A 390 -27.71 -17.28 7.32
CA ARG A 390 -29.07 -17.75 7.67
C ARG A 390 -29.34 -17.65 9.17
N ALA A 391 -28.32 -17.31 9.98
CA ALA A 391 -28.43 -17.22 11.44
C ALA A 391 -28.45 -15.76 11.96
N ALA A 392 -28.70 -14.75 11.11
CA ALA A 392 -28.81 -13.35 11.51
C ALA A 392 -30.20 -12.79 11.22
#